data_e5e8a29ad4300052cc19f742bbff8054
#
_entry.id   e5e8a29ad4300052cc19f742bbff8054
#
_cell.length_a   1.000
_cell.length_b   1.000
_cell.length_c   1.000
_cell.angle_alpha   90.00
_cell.angle_beta   90.00
_cell.angle_gamma   90.00
#
_symmetry.space_group_name_H-M   'P 1'
#
loop_
_entity.id
_entity.type
_entity.pdbx_description
1 polymer ?
#
loop_
_entity_poly.entity_id
_entity_poly.type
_entity_poly.pdbx_seq_one_letter_code
_entity_poly.pdbx_strand_id
1 'polypeptide(L)'
;MTRWSPEQVEAIAPTPAALSAARPLTAVAKWGGLGADERAVWGSCRGSGAEPYDTMVDHVGVASRCTCPSRRHPCKHVLALLLLWVHGDVPDTTAPSQVTTWVEARDASSARRGPESADRSTAADATPTSPAPVAGETADPTPPPPGQEGPVPVPDRDRARDERVERMF
;
A
#
# COMPACT_ATOMS: atom_id res chain seq x y z
N MET A 1 -24.70 -1.61 -11.42
CA MET A 1 -23.30 -1.87 -11.04
C MET A 1 -23.23 -2.92 -9.94
N THR A 2 -22.42 -3.95 -10.08
CA THR A 2 -22.15 -4.91 -9.00
C THR A 2 -21.04 -4.32 -8.12
N ARG A 3 -21.39 -3.78 -6.95
CA ARG A 3 -20.42 -3.30 -5.97
C ARG A 3 -19.79 -4.49 -5.24
N TRP A 4 -18.55 -4.35 -4.85
CA TRP A 4 -17.89 -5.33 -3.98
C TRP A 4 -18.61 -5.39 -2.62
N SER A 5 -18.40 -6.50 -1.92
CA SER A 5 -18.81 -6.61 -0.52
C SER A 5 -17.69 -6.10 0.41
N PRO A 6 -18.01 -5.71 1.65
CA PRO A 6 -17.01 -5.35 2.66
C PRO A 6 -15.96 -6.45 2.86
N GLU A 7 -16.36 -7.72 2.80
CA GLU A 7 -15.47 -8.87 2.96
C GLU A 7 -14.45 -8.97 1.83
N GLN A 8 -14.85 -8.59 0.60
CA GLN A 8 -13.92 -8.53 -0.53
C GLN A 8 -12.87 -7.42 -0.34
N VAL A 9 -13.24 -6.29 0.25
CA VAL A 9 -12.29 -5.22 0.59
C VAL A 9 -11.35 -5.67 1.71
N GLU A 10 -11.85 -6.41 2.69
CA GLU A 10 -11.04 -6.98 3.77
C GLU A 10 -10.04 -8.01 3.23
N ALA A 11 -10.47 -8.86 2.29
CA ALA A 11 -9.64 -9.90 1.68
C ALA A 11 -8.42 -9.35 0.91
N ILE A 12 -8.54 -8.17 0.30
CA ILE A 12 -7.41 -7.54 -0.40
C ILE A 12 -6.50 -6.70 0.51
N ALA A 13 -6.90 -6.49 1.77
CA ALA A 13 -6.09 -5.71 2.70
C ALA A 13 -4.80 -6.47 3.06
N PRO A 14 -3.61 -5.87 2.92
CA PRO A 14 -2.35 -6.55 3.17
C PRO A 14 -2.16 -6.95 4.64
N THR A 15 -2.81 -6.27 5.56
CA THR A 15 -2.82 -6.57 6.99
C THR A 15 -4.07 -6.00 7.66
N PRO A 16 -4.52 -6.57 8.81
CA PRO A 16 -5.60 -5.98 9.61
C PRO A 16 -5.28 -4.53 10.07
N ALA A 17 -4.02 -4.23 10.33
CA ALA A 17 -3.57 -2.89 10.68
C ALA A 17 -3.77 -1.88 9.53
N ALA A 18 -3.61 -2.29 8.27
CA ALA A 18 -3.86 -1.43 7.12
C ALA A 18 -5.36 -1.07 7.01
N LEU A 19 -6.23 -2.03 7.28
CA LEU A 19 -7.68 -1.81 7.33
C LEU A 19 -8.06 -0.88 8.49
N SER A 20 -7.53 -1.12 9.68
CA SER A 20 -7.73 -0.24 10.84
C SER A 20 -7.28 1.20 10.57
N ALA A 21 -6.18 1.40 9.85
CA ALA A 21 -5.69 2.70 9.44
C ALA A 21 -6.54 3.36 8.33
N ALA A 22 -7.30 2.58 7.56
CA ALA A 22 -8.22 3.07 6.53
C ALA A 22 -9.55 3.60 7.13
N ARG A 23 -10.06 2.95 8.18
CA ARG A 23 -11.36 3.30 8.79
C ARG A 23 -11.53 4.78 9.15
N PRO A 24 -10.57 5.48 9.79
CA PRO A 24 -10.70 6.90 10.06
C PRO A 24 -10.75 7.79 8.82
N LEU A 25 -10.43 7.25 7.65
CA LEU A 25 -10.46 7.95 6.37
C LEU A 25 -11.79 7.76 5.62
N THR A 26 -12.72 6.95 6.11
CA THR A 26 -14.05 6.77 5.50
C THR A 26 -15.02 7.92 5.79
N ALA A 27 -14.58 9.00 6.42
CA ALA A 27 -15.37 10.22 6.51
C ALA A 27 -15.38 10.94 5.16
N VAL A 28 -16.54 11.06 4.51
CA VAL A 28 -16.72 11.69 3.18
C VAL A 28 -16.11 13.11 3.15
N ALA A 29 -16.19 13.86 4.25
CA ALA A 29 -15.64 15.22 4.35
C ALA A 29 -14.10 15.31 4.17
N LYS A 30 -13.40 14.18 4.23
CA LYS A 30 -11.95 14.10 3.96
C LYS A 30 -11.63 13.95 2.47
N TRP A 31 -12.64 13.75 1.66
CA TRP A 31 -12.48 13.48 0.24
C TRP A 31 -13.04 14.62 -0.61
N GLY A 32 -12.40 14.86 -1.74
CA GLY A 32 -12.88 15.71 -2.80
C GLY A 32 -13.00 14.93 -4.10
N GLY A 33 -13.90 15.34 -4.98
CA GLY A 33 -14.06 14.74 -6.29
C GLY A 33 -14.37 13.24 -6.29
N LEU A 34 -15.08 12.75 -5.26
CA LEU A 34 -15.53 11.35 -5.21
C LEU A 34 -16.42 11.02 -6.39
N GLY A 35 -16.21 9.86 -6.98
CA GLY A 35 -17.05 9.35 -8.05
C GLY A 35 -16.75 7.89 -8.36
N ALA A 36 -17.74 7.24 -8.97
CA ALA A 36 -17.64 5.88 -9.44
C ALA A 36 -18.40 5.72 -10.75
N ASP A 37 -17.95 4.81 -11.60
CA ASP A 37 -18.66 4.35 -12.80
C ASP A 37 -18.64 2.81 -12.85
N GLU A 38 -18.97 2.24 -14.01
CA GLU A 38 -19.00 0.78 -14.21
C GLU A 38 -17.63 0.12 -14.13
N ARG A 39 -16.56 0.89 -14.16
CA ARG A 39 -15.19 0.39 -14.24
C ARG A 39 -14.32 0.79 -13.07
N ALA A 40 -14.46 2.03 -12.61
CA ALA A 40 -13.54 2.60 -11.64
C ALA A 40 -14.25 3.36 -10.51
N VAL A 41 -13.55 3.53 -9.40
CA VAL A 41 -13.90 4.44 -8.31
C VAL A 41 -12.70 5.33 -8.00
N TRP A 42 -12.94 6.61 -7.73
CA TRP A 42 -11.88 7.62 -7.56
C TRP A 42 -12.25 8.68 -6.52
N GLY A 43 -11.23 9.41 -6.10
CA GLY A 43 -11.35 10.56 -5.21
C GLY A 43 -10.00 11.04 -4.71
N SER A 44 -9.96 12.26 -4.23
CA SER A 44 -8.77 12.91 -3.67
C SER A 44 -8.90 12.99 -2.16
N CYS A 45 -8.08 12.25 -1.41
CA CYS A 45 -8.12 12.19 0.05
C CYS A 45 -7.23 13.27 0.66
N ARG A 46 -7.78 14.12 1.52
CA ARG A 46 -7.00 15.05 2.33
C ARG A 46 -6.26 14.29 3.43
N GLY A 47 -4.95 14.19 3.29
CA GLY A 47 -4.05 13.53 4.22
C GLY A 47 -3.24 14.51 5.08
N SER A 48 -2.09 14.06 5.58
CA SER A 48 -1.14 14.87 6.35
C SER A 48 -0.19 15.70 5.47
N GLY A 49 -0.22 15.51 4.15
CA GLY A 49 0.57 16.30 3.19
C GLY A 49 -0.08 17.64 2.87
N ALA A 50 0.67 18.53 2.21
CA ALA A 50 0.16 19.82 1.73
C ALA A 50 -0.90 19.62 0.62
N GLU A 51 -0.70 18.61 -0.23
CA GLU A 51 -1.61 18.27 -1.31
C GLU A 51 -2.45 17.03 -0.97
N PRO A 52 -3.71 16.96 -1.46
CA PRO A 52 -4.52 15.77 -1.34
C PRO A 52 -3.89 14.59 -2.10
N TYR A 53 -4.18 13.38 -1.67
CA TYR A 53 -3.74 12.18 -2.36
C TYR A 53 -4.80 11.70 -3.35
N ASP A 54 -4.50 11.78 -4.63
CA ASP A 54 -5.36 11.23 -5.68
C ASP A 54 -5.34 9.72 -5.63
N THR A 55 -6.52 9.15 -5.54
CA THR A 55 -6.71 7.70 -5.40
C THR A 55 -7.72 7.24 -6.43
N MET A 56 -7.38 6.18 -7.15
CA MET A 56 -8.27 5.54 -8.13
C MET A 56 -8.13 4.03 -8.08
N VAL A 57 -9.23 3.33 -8.29
CA VAL A 57 -9.32 1.87 -8.28
C VAL A 57 -10.11 1.41 -9.49
N ASP A 58 -9.54 0.55 -10.29
CA ASP A 58 -10.23 -0.24 -11.30
C ASP A 58 -10.77 -1.50 -10.59
N HIS A 59 -12.05 -1.48 -10.26
CA HIS A 59 -12.69 -2.56 -9.50
C HIS A 59 -13.02 -3.80 -10.37
N VAL A 60 -12.95 -3.68 -11.68
CA VAL A 60 -13.09 -4.80 -12.62
C VAL A 60 -11.74 -5.48 -12.86
N GLY A 61 -10.70 -4.71 -13.15
CA GLY A 61 -9.35 -5.22 -13.35
C GLY A 61 -8.53 -5.39 -12.07
N VAL A 62 -9.15 -5.21 -10.90
CA VAL A 62 -8.54 -5.36 -9.55
C VAL A 62 -7.19 -4.66 -9.44
N ALA A 63 -7.18 -3.36 -9.71
CA ALA A 63 -5.96 -2.56 -9.62
C ALA A 63 -6.21 -1.20 -9.02
N SER A 64 -5.17 -0.63 -8.43
CA SER A 64 -5.28 0.66 -7.78
C SER A 64 -4.05 1.53 -7.99
N ARG A 65 -4.27 2.85 -7.92
CA ARG A 65 -3.22 3.87 -7.92
C ARG A 65 -3.53 4.89 -6.83
N CYS A 66 -2.50 5.32 -6.13
CA CYS A 66 -2.60 6.41 -5.16
C CYS A 66 -1.29 7.20 -5.19
N THR A 67 -1.37 8.53 -5.13
CA THR A 67 -0.20 9.42 -5.12
C THR A 67 0.49 9.50 -3.76
N CYS A 68 -0.02 8.81 -2.73
CA CYS A 68 0.59 8.81 -1.41
C CYS A 68 1.96 8.09 -1.39
N PRO A 69 2.89 8.47 -0.48
CA PRO A 69 4.23 7.89 -0.41
C PRO A 69 4.28 6.47 0.17
N SER A 70 3.13 5.80 0.35
CA SER A 70 3.09 4.44 0.89
C SER A 70 3.73 3.44 -0.06
N ARG A 71 4.61 2.60 0.47
CA ARG A 71 5.17 1.44 -0.27
C ARG A 71 4.28 0.20 -0.22
N ARG A 72 3.19 0.23 0.55
CA ARG A 72 2.25 -0.89 0.67
C ARG A 72 1.09 -0.71 -0.29
N HIS A 73 0.74 -1.77 -1.00
CA HIS A 73 -0.40 -1.79 -1.91
C HIS A 73 -1.32 -2.97 -1.56
N PRO A 74 -2.62 -2.75 -1.49
CA PRO A 74 -3.29 -1.45 -1.47
C PRO A 74 -2.95 -0.63 -0.21
N CYS A 75 -2.80 0.69 -0.38
CA CYS A 75 -2.55 1.59 0.76
C CYS A 75 -3.85 1.90 1.52
N LYS A 76 -3.74 2.52 2.70
CA LYS A 76 -4.91 2.90 3.51
C LYS A 76 -5.92 3.80 2.78
N HIS A 77 -5.47 4.65 1.82
CA HIS A 77 -6.38 5.51 1.04
C HIS A 77 -7.19 4.69 0.03
N VAL A 78 -6.56 3.72 -0.64
CA VAL A 78 -7.25 2.77 -1.53
C VAL A 78 -8.31 1.97 -0.76
N LEU A 79 -7.94 1.42 0.40
CA LEU A 79 -8.89 0.68 1.24
C LEU A 79 -10.04 1.57 1.72
N ALA A 80 -9.76 2.81 2.13
CA ALA A 80 -10.78 3.75 2.58
C ALA A 80 -11.74 4.13 1.44
N LEU A 81 -11.23 4.36 0.23
CA LEU A 81 -12.06 4.65 -0.94
C LEU A 81 -12.99 3.48 -1.29
N LEU A 82 -12.45 2.26 -1.25
CA LEU A 82 -13.25 1.05 -1.48
C LEU A 82 -14.33 0.87 -0.40
N LEU A 83 -14.00 1.11 0.88
CA LEU A 83 -14.97 1.05 1.96
C LEU A 83 -16.10 2.08 1.77
N LEU A 84 -15.78 3.33 1.40
CA LEU A 84 -16.79 4.34 1.06
C LEU A 84 -17.68 3.87 -0.10
N TRP A 85 -17.07 3.32 -1.14
CA TRP A 85 -17.80 2.85 -2.32
C TRP A 85 -18.75 1.69 -2.01
N VAL A 86 -18.33 0.68 -1.26
CA VAL A 86 -19.18 -0.46 -0.89
C VAL A 86 -20.31 -0.07 0.07
N HIS A 87 -20.10 0.96 0.90
CA HIS A 87 -21.16 1.51 1.75
C HIS A 87 -22.14 2.43 1.01
N GLY A 88 -21.86 2.81 -0.24
CA GLY A 88 -22.73 3.65 -1.03
C GLY A 88 -22.49 5.15 -0.86
N ASP A 89 -21.40 5.55 -0.21
CA ASP A 89 -21.05 6.94 0.05
C ASP A 89 -20.36 7.64 -1.13
N VAL A 90 -20.09 6.91 -2.22
CA VAL A 90 -19.49 7.46 -3.45
C VAL A 90 -20.58 7.58 -4.52
N PRO A 91 -20.82 8.77 -5.08
CA PRO A 91 -21.81 8.98 -6.11
C PRO A 91 -21.40 8.34 -7.44
N ASP A 92 -22.39 7.83 -8.17
CA ASP A 92 -22.21 7.37 -9.55
C ASP A 92 -22.10 8.60 -10.45
N THR A 93 -21.00 8.73 -11.21
CA THR A 93 -20.76 9.88 -12.09
C THR A 93 -19.79 9.50 -13.19
N THR A 94 -19.64 10.36 -14.20
CA THR A 94 -18.71 10.16 -15.31
C THR A 94 -17.26 10.31 -14.84
N ALA A 95 -16.41 9.37 -15.25
CA ALA A 95 -14.99 9.42 -14.93
C ALA A 95 -14.28 10.65 -15.51
N PRO A 96 -13.47 11.36 -14.74
CA PRO A 96 -12.62 12.40 -15.28
C PRO A 96 -11.54 11.79 -16.19
N SER A 97 -11.02 12.58 -17.14
CA SER A 97 -10.05 12.14 -18.15
C SER A 97 -8.82 11.44 -17.56
N GLN A 98 -8.36 11.86 -16.39
CA GLN A 98 -7.24 11.24 -15.69
C GLN A 98 -7.52 9.77 -15.34
N VAL A 99 -8.74 9.44 -14.90
CA VAL A 99 -9.16 8.08 -14.56
C VAL A 99 -9.30 7.25 -15.83
N THR A 100 -9.97 7.80 -16.85
CA THR A 100 -10.17 7.12 -18.15
C THR A 100 -8.83 6.77 -18.78
N THR A 101 -7.91 7.74 -18.89
CA THR A 101 -6.56 7.53 -19.45
C THR A 101 -5.78 6.47 -18.68
N TRP A 102 -5.90 6.44 -17.35
CA TRP A 102 -5.22 5.42 -16.55
C TRP A 102 -5.78 4.02 -16.79
N VAL A 103 -7.10 3.87 -16.90
CA VAL A 103 -7.75 2.58 -17.20
C VAL A 103 -7.36 2.10 -18.59
N GLU A 104 -7.45 2.95 -19.60
CA GLU A 104 -7.08 2.64 -20.98
C GLU A 104 -5.61 2.21 -21.12
N ALA A 105 -4.69 2.90 -20.45
CA ALA A 105 -3.26 2.55 -20.47
C ALA A 105 -3.02 1.15 -19.84
N ARG A 106 -3.80 0.78 -18.84
CA ARG A 106 -3.74 -0.55 -18.25
C ARG A 106 -4.27 -1.62 -19.19
N ASP A 107 -5.42 -1.39 -19.81
CA ASP A 107 -5.99 -2.33 -20.77
C ASP A 107 -5.04 -2.58 -21.95
N ALA A 108 -4.42 -1.51 -22.47
CA ALA A 108 -3.39 -1.61 -23.50
C ALA A 108 -2.15 -2.42 -23.03
N SER A 109 -1.76 -2.27 -21.75
CA SER A 109 -0.63 -3.01 -21.19
C SER A 109 -0.96 -4.49 -20.97
N SER A 110 -2.18 -4.80 -20.57
CA SER A 110 -2.67 -6.16 -20.40
C SER A 110 -2.78 -6.88 -21.74
N ALA A 111 -3.28 -6.21 -22.76
CA ALA A 111 -3.36 -6.74 -24.13
C ALA A 111 -1.99 -7.09 -24.72
N ARG A 112 -0.95 -6.31 -24.41
CA ARG A 112 0.43 -6.59 -24.87
C ARG A 112 1.08 -7.77 -24.17
N ARG A 113 0.65 -8.11 -22.96
CA ARG A 113 1.21 -9.24 -22.21
C ARG A 113 0.71 -10.60 -22.67
N GLY A 114 -0.35 -10.70 -23.46
CA GLY A 114 -0.89 -11.93 -24.03
C GLY A 114 -1.14 -13.07 -23.03
N PRO A 115 -1.80 -14.15 -23.38
CA PRO A 115 -2.00 -15.30 -22.50
C PRO A 115 -0.73 -16.15 -22.27
N GLU A 116 0.43 -15.74 -22.79
CA GLU A 116 1.68 -16.54 -22.80
C GLU A 116 2.43 -16.58 -21.47
N SER A 117 1.98 -15.87 -20.42
CA SER A 117 2.67 -15.84 -19.12
C SER A 117 2.17 -16.87 -18.11
N ALA A 118 1.12 -17.64 -18.42
CA ALA A 118 0.56 -18.63 -17.50
C ALA A 118 1.21 -20.03 -17.59
N ASP A 119 2.02 -20.30 -18.63
CA ASP A 119 2.55 -21.65 -18.89
C ASP A 119 4.03 -21.86 -18.51
N ARG A 120 4.65 -20.89 -17.82
CA ARG A 120 6.05 -21.04 -17.34
C ARG A 120 6.19 -21.54 -15.91
N SER A 121 5.12 -21.87 -15.21
CA SER A 121 5.18 -22.32 -13.81
C SER A 121 5.19 -23.85 -13.60
N THR A 122 5.16 -24.66 -14.66
CA THR A 122 5.09 -26.12 -14.49
C THR A 122 6.25 -26.91 -15.09
N ALA A 123 7.38 -26.27 -15.44
CA ALA A 123 8.53 -26.97 -15.96
C ALA A 123 9.83 -26.61 -15.23
N ALA A 124 9.93 -26.96 -13.96
CA ALA A 124 11.20 -27.00 -13.23
C ALA A 124 11.15 -28.06 -12.12
N ASP A 125 10.82 -29.30 -12.48
CA ASP A 125 11.24 -30.45 -11.71
C ASP A 125 12.08 -31.34 -12.66
N ALA A 126 13.37 -31.05 -12.72
CA ALA A 126 14.39 -31.96 -13.24
C ALA A 126 15.64 -31.76 -12.39
N THR A 127 15.77 -32.57 -11.37
CA THR A 127 16.97 -32.82 -10.59
C THR A 127 18.14 -33.20 -11.49
N PRO A 128 19.29 -32.52 -11.44
CA PRO A 128 20.53 -33.17 -11.81
C PRO A 128 21.28 -33.65 -10.57
N THR A 129 21.42 -34.94 -10.48
CA THR A 129 22.32 -35.71 -9.65
C THR A 129 23.72 -35.11 -9.56
N SER A 130 24.17 -34.98 -8.30
CA SER A 130 25.55 -34.70 -7.91
C SER A 130 26.52 -35.76 -8.40
N PRO A 131 27.82 -35.42 -8.62
CA PRO A 131 28.84 -36.08 -7.82
C PRO A 131 29.83 -35.10 -7.11
N ALA A 132 30.06 -35.35 -5.83
CA ALA A 132 31.29 -35.00 -5.13
C ALA A 132 32.41 -35.98 -5.51
N PRO A 133 33.72 -35.77 -5.19
CA PRO A 133 34.29 -35.12 -4.04
C PRO A 133 35.57 -34.29 -4.38
N VAL A 134 36.17 -33.62 -3.47
CA VAL A 134 37.43 -33.92 -2.72
C VAL A 134 37.92 -32.71 -1.89
N ALA A 135 38.55 -33.10 -0.82
CA ALA A 135 39.11 -32.36 0.27
C ALA A 135 40.05 -31.18 -0.08
N GLY A 136 40.04 -30.18 0.80
CA GLY A 136 40.99 -29.08 0.85
C GLY A 136 40.78 -28.32 2.15
N GLU A 137 41.44 -28.80 3.17
CA GLU A 137 41.73 -28.24 4.49
C GLU A 137 42.34 -26.83 4.38
N THR A 138 41.82 -25.80 5.07
CA THR A 138 42.60 -24.89 5.91
C THR A 138 41.79 -23.72 6.46
N ALA A 139 41.93 -23.53 7.80
CA ALA A 139 41.92 -22.29 8.56
C ALA A 139 40.61 -21.50 8.75
N ASP A 140 40.04 -21.75 9.90
CA ASP A 140 39.26 -20.88 10.76
C ASP A 140 39.91 -19.52 11.03
N PRO A 141 39.15 -18.40 10.92
CA PRO A 141 39.38 -17.30 11.85
C PRO A 141 38.10 -17.04 12.68
N THR A 142 38.21 -17.34 13.95
CA THR A 142 37.38 -16.95 15.08
C THR A 142 36.84 -15.52 14.98
N PRO A 143 35.54 -15.28 15.15
CA PRO A 143 35.01 -13.94 15.32
C PRO A 143 35.31 -13.37 16.70
N PRO A 144 35.59 -12.05 16.81
CA PRO A 144 35.84 -11.40 18.10
C PRO A 144 34.58 -11.32 18.96
N PRO A 145 34.70 -11.27 20.31
CA PRO A 145 33.58 -11.22 21.24
C PRO A 145 32.80 -9.89 21.14
N PRO A 146 31.51 -9.87 21.45
CA PRO A 146 30.69 -8.65 21.42
C PRO A 146 31.13 -7.68 22.52
N GLY A 147 31.54 -6.47 22.09
CA GLY A 147 31.85 -5.35 22.98
C GLY A 147 30.58 -4.91 23.73
N GLN A 148 30.76 -4.69 25.01
CA GLN A 148 29.78 -4.10 25.92
C GLN A 148 29.51 -2.63 25.50
N GLU A 149 28.36 -2.35 24.92
CA GLU A 149 27.89 -0.97 24.77
C GLU A 149 27.21 -0.54 26.07
N GLY A 150 27.80 0.46 26.71
CA GLY A 150 27.28 1.11 27.91
C GLY A 150 25.96 1.86 27.64
N PRO A 151 25.20 2.21 28.69
CA PRO A 151 23.88 2.80 28.56
C PRO A 151 23.94 4.19 27.90
N VAL A 152 23.17 4.36 26.83
CA VAL A 152 22.95 5.63 26.16
C VAL A 152 22.13 6.56 27.08
N PRO A 153 22.54 7.79 27.36
CA PRO A 153 21.76 8.70 28.18
C PRO A 153 20.47 9.13 27.46
N VAL A 154 19.34 8.90 28.12
CA VAL A 154 18.02 9.33 27.67
C VAL A 154 17.91 10.83 27.91
N PRO A 155 17.56 11.69 26.92
CA PRO A 155 17.33 13.10 27.16
C PRO A 155 16.09 13.29 28.02
N ASP A 156 16.28 14.00 29.13
CA ASP A 156 15.26 14.43 30.11
C ASP A 156 14.25 15.36 29.42
N ARG A 157 13.03 14.86 29.22
CA ARG A 157 11.92 15.58 28.57
C ARG A 157 11.16 16.53 29.50
N ASP A 158 11.49 16.54 30.77
CA ASP A 158 10.75 17.36 31.76
C ASP A 158 11.31 18.77 31.93
N ARG A 159 12.50 19.06 31.42
CA ARG A 159 13.14 20.38 31.59
C ARG A 159 12.62 21.48 30.64
N ALA A 160 11.91 21.08 29.57
CA ALA A 160 11.39 22.04 28.59
C ALA A 160 9.98 22.58 28.90
N ARG A 161 9.37 22.14 29.98
CA ARG A 161 7.99 22.51 30.33
C ARG A 161 7.92 23.66 31.33
N ASP A 162 8.95 23.91 32.11
CA ASP A 162 8.95 24.92 33.16
C ASP A 162 9.36 26.34 32.68
N GLU A 163 10.10 26.47 31.60
CA GLU A 163 10.51 27.79 31.09
C GLU A 163 9.42 28.56 30.32
N ARG A 164 8.26 27.94 30.05
CA ARG A 164 7.19 28.60 29.28
C ARG A 164 6.16 29.31 30.14
N VAL A 165 6.18 29.13 31.44
CA VAL A 165 5.18 29.71 32.35
C VAL A 165 5.64 31.07 32.88
N GLU A 166 6.93 31.40 32.89
CA GLU A 166 7.44 32.67 33.45
C GLU A 166 7.47 33.87 32.48
N ARG A 167 6.99 33.74 31.25
CA ARG A 167 6.92 34.88 30.29
C ARG A 167 5.52 35.44 30.05
N MET A 168 4.58 35.18 30.92
CA MET A 168 3.21 35.65 30.78
C MET A 168 2.73 36.42 32.04
N PHE A 169 3.63 37.22 32.69
CA PHE A 169 3.23 38.28 33.60
C PHE A 169 4.10 39.52 33.37
#